data_9d11ad8455a04b8b8dca41e34b317e92
#
_entry.id   9d11ad8455a04b8b8dca41e34b317e92
#
_cell.length_a   1.000
_cell.length_b   1.000
_cell.length_c   1.000
_cell.angle_alpha   90.00
_cell.angle_beta   90.00
_cell.angle_gamma   90.00
#
_symmetry.space_group_name_H-M   'P 1'
#
loop_
_entity.id
_entity.type
_entity.pdbx_description
1 polymer ?
#
loop_
_entity_poly.entity_id
_entity_poly.type
_entity_poly.pdbx_seq_one_letter_code
_entity_poly.pdbx_strand_id
1 'polypeptide(L)'
;MRLFPFSLSVVDGDYNIRMYELFEHTADLGLRIRASDLNTLFAEAGTALFATLLEDVASVRPQSAQTFTIEGEDRELLLFDWLRTLLLTFDEQHRVFSRFDVQVHSQGLQATAWGELFDPQRHLPGHEVKAITYHGLKLEQLSDGSFLAEVIVDI
;
A
#
# COMPACT_ATOMS: atom_id res chain seq x y z
N MET A 1 19.91 -9.30 6.98
CA MET A 1 18.79 -8.55 6.40
C MET A 1 18.26 -9.28 5.17
N ARG A 2 16.97 -9.26 4.99
CA ARG A 2 16.32 -10.03 3.95
C ARG A 2 16.12 -9.18 2.70
N LEU A 3 16.45 -9.72 1.53
CA LEU A 3 16.21 -9.08 0.26
C LEU A 3 14.89 -9.56 -0.32
N PHE A 4 14.15 -8.64 -0.91
CA PHE A 4 12.91 -8.95 -1.59
C PHE A 4 13.15 -9.05 -3.09
N PRO A 5 12.76 -10.15 -3.72
CA PRO A 5 12.86 -10.27 -5.16
C PRO A 5 11.81 -9.40 -5.83
N PHE A 6 12.25 -8.39 -6.50
CA PHE A 6 11.34 -7.43 -7.15
C PHE A 6 10.43 -8.08 -8.16
N SER A 7 10.89 -9.13 -8.75
CA SER A 7 10.13 -9.82 -9.79
C SER A 7 8.85 -10.47 -9.29
N LEU A 8 8.65 -10.57 -7.99
CA LEU A 8 7.45 -11.19 -7.47
C LEU A 8 6.18 -10.60 -8.02
N SER A 9 6.20 -9.30 -8.26
CA SER A 9 5.01 -8.62 -8.75
C SER A 9 4.74 -8.85 -10.22
N VAL A 10 5.68 -9.43 -10.96
CA VAL A 10 5.53 -9.59 -12.42
C VAL A 10 5.86 -10.99 -12.90
N VAL A 11 6.02 -11.93 -12.02
CA VAL A 11 6.54 -13.26 -12.36
C VAL A 11 5.58 -14.11 -13.15
N ASP A 12 4.32 -13.89 -13.05
CA ASP A 12 3.32 -14.72 -13.69
C ASP A 12 3.12 -14.41 -15.17
N GLY A 13 3.89 -13.49 -15.69
CA GLY A 13 3.80 -13.12 -17.09
C GLY A 13 2.69 -12.14 -17.40
N ASP A 14 1.96 -11.73 -16.41
CA ASP A 14 0.92 -10.75 -16.61
C ASP A 14 1.40 -9.39 -16.09
N TYR A 15 2.04 -8.66 -16.97
CA TYR A 15 2.81 -7.47 -16.63
C TYR A 15 1.96 -6.27 -16.27
N ASN A 16 0.66 -6.38 -16.42
CA ASN A 16 -0.24 -5.28 -16.14
C ASN A 16 -0.92 -5.40 -14.80
N ILE A 17 -0.78 -6.52 -14.14
CA ILE A 17 -1.50 -6.78 -12.91
C ILE A 17 -0.84 -6.14 -11.72
N ARG A 18 0.43 -6.44 -11.55
CA ARG A 18 1.08 -6.09 -10.31
C ARG A 18 1.92 -4.86 -10.49
N MET A 19 1.59 -3.84 -9.73
CA MET A 19 2.16 -2.51 -9.91
C MET A 19 2.95 -2.04 -8.70
N TYR A 20 3.26 -2.94 -7.76
CA TYR A 20 4.11 -2.57 -6.63
C TYR A 20 5.31 -3.49 -6.54
N GLU A 21 6.35 -3.00 -5.91
CA GLU A 21 7.51 -3.79 -5.55
C GLU A 21 8.07 -3.30 -4.22
N LEU A 22 8.77 -4.17 -3.53
CA LEU A 22 9.41 -3.88 -2.26
C LEU A 22 10.91 -3.86 -2.47
N PHE A 23 11.59 -2.87 -1.91
CA PHE A 23 13.04 -2.79 -1.99
C PHE A 23 13.62 -2.37 -0.66
N GLU A 24 14.84 -2.84 -0.35
CA GLU A 24 15.49 -2.50 0.90
C GLU A 24 16.10 -1.11 0.85
N HIS A 25 16.11 -0.46 2.02
CA HIS A 25 16.68 0.87 2.15
C HIS A 25 17.25 1.00 3.55
N THR A 26 18.53 0.64 3.73
CA THR A 26 19.26 0.65 5.00
C THR A 26 18.45 -0.03 6.12
N ALA A 27 17.92 0.72 7.09
CA ALA A 27 17.08 0.18 8.16
C ALA A 27 15.60 0.26 7.83
N ASP A 28 15.27 0.60 6.62
CA ASP A 28 13.91 0.86 6.14
C ASP A 28 13.56 -0.04 4.97
N LEU A 29 12.31 0.01 4.57
CA LEU A 29 11.83 -0.69 3.39
C LEU A 29 11.15 0.29 2.47
N GLY A 30 11.45 0.20 1.17
CA GLY A 30 10.80 1.04 0.16
C GLY A 30 9.63 0.33 -0.50
N LEU A 31 8.57 1.09 -0.71
CA LEU A 31 7.42 0.69 -1.52
C LEU A 31 7.46 1.51 -2.79
N ARG A 32 7.49 0.84 -3.93
CA ARG A 32 7.44 1.49 -5.24
C ARG A 32 6.22 1.01 -5.99
N ILE A 33 5.36 1.92 -6.39
CA ILE A 33 4.09 1.61 -7.01
C ILE A 33 3.99 2.31 -8.36
N ARG A 34 3.53 1.59 -9.37
CA ARG A 34 3.23 2.13 -10.69
C ARG A 34 1.80 1.81 -11.04
N ALA A 35 1.12 2.76 -11.67
CA ALA A 35 -0.25 2.52 -12.13
C ALA A 35 -0.59 3.48 -13.27
N SER A 36 -1.61 3.12 -14.03
CA SER A 36 -2.07 3.96 -15.15
C SER A 36 -2.86 5.18 -14.69
N ASP A 37 -3.41 5.13 -13.49
CA ASP A 37 -4.22 6.22 -12.93
C ASP A 37 -4.02 6.32 -11.42
N LEU A 38 -4.43 7.44 -10.85
CA LEU A 38 -4.25 7.70 -9.42
C LEU A 38 -5.07 6.78 -8.54
N ASN A 39 -6.27 6.46 -8.94
CA ASN A 39 -7.13 5.58 -8.14
C ASN A 39 -6.47 4.21 -7.96
N THR A 40 -5.96 3.66 -9.04
CA THR A 40 -5.25 2.39 -9.02
C THR A 40 -3.94 2.50 -8.23
N LEU A 41 -3.22 3.61 -8.38
CA LEU A 41 -1.98 3.84 -7.64
C LEU A 41 -2.20 3.78 -6.13
N PHE A 42 -3.21 4.47 -5.65
CA PHE A 42 -3.53 4.51 -4.23
C PHE A 42 -4.03 3.15 -3.73
N ALA A 43 -4.84 2.45 -4.53
CA ALA A 43 -5.29 1.10 -4.18
C ALA A 43 -4.11 0.13 -4.09
N GLU A 44 -3.21 0.15 -5.06
CA GLU A 44 -2.02 -0.70 -5.05
C GLU A 44 -1.06 -0.35 -3.90
N ALA A 45 -1.00 0.92 -3.52
CA ALA A 45 -0.21 1.33 -2.36
C ALA A 45 -0.73 0.67 -1.07
N GLY A 46 -2.05 0.61 -0.92
CA GLY A 46 -2.67 -0.11 0.20
C GLY A 46 -2.31 -1.59 0.19
N THR A 47 -2.38 -2.22 -0.97
CA THR A 47 -1.98 -3.61 -1.12
C THR A 47 -0.50 -3.81 -0.76
N ALA A 48 0.37 -2.92 -1.22
CA ALA A 48 1.80 -2.99 -0.92
C ALA A 48 2.08 -2.89 0.58
N LEU A 49 1.35 -2.04 1.29
CA LEU A 49 1.49 -1.93 2.73
C LEU A 49 1.15 -3.26 3.42
N PHE A 50 0.02 -3.87 3.06
CA PHE A 50 -0.37 -5.14 3.68
C PHE A 50 0.48 -6.31 3.20
N ALA A 51 1.05 -6.24 2.00
CA ALA A 51 2.05 -7.21 1.55
C ALA A 51 3.35 -7.10 2.35
N THR A 52 3.58 -5.97 3.00
CA THR A 52 4.71 -5.78 3.91
C THR A 52 4.37 -6.31 5.31
N LEU A 53 3.18 -5.99 5.80
CA LEU A 53 2.73 -6.38 7.14
C LEU A 53 2.51 -7.88 7.26
N LEU A 54 2.16 -8.55 6.16
CA LEU A 54 1.81 -9.97 6.15
C LEU A 54 2.72 -10.71 5.16
N GLU A 55 2.97 -11.99 5.41
CA GLU A 55 3.71 -12.81 4.46
C GLU A 55 2.93 -13.01 3.16
N ASP A 56 1.61 -13.11 3.24
CA ASP A 56 0.76 -13.34 2.07
C ASP A 56 -0.53 -12.53 2.20
N VAL A 57 -0.59 -11.41 1.51
CA VAL A 57 -1.78 -10.56 1.53
C VAL A 57 -2.99 -11.27 0.93
N ALA A 58 -2.77 -12.24 0.05
CA ALA A 58 -3.87 -13.02 -0.55
C ALA A 58 -4.57 -13.91 0.47
N SER A 59 -3.97 -14.15 1.63
CA SER A 59 -4.62 -14.91 2.71
C SER A 59 -5.75 -14.13 3.37
N VAL A 60 -5.82 -12.83 3.17
CA VAL A 60 -6.86 -11.98 3.76
C VAL A 60 -8.14 -12.11 2.95
N ARG A 61 -9.22 -12.49 3.63
CA ARG A 61 -10.54 -12.59 3.01
C ARG A 61 -11.23 -11.23 3.01
N PRO A 62 -11.74 -10.78 1.86
CA PRO A 62 -12.41 -9.47 1.79
C PRO A 62 -13.84 -9.54 2.31
N GLN A 63 -14.01 -9.91 3.58
CA GLN A 63 -15.32 -10.22 4.15
C GLN A 63 -16.11 -9.01 4.57
N SER A 64 -15.46 -7.99 5.09
CA SER A 64 -16.17 -6.81 5.57
C SER A 64 -15.49 -5.55 5.07
N ALA A 65 -16.31 -4.52 4.83
CA ALA A 65 -15.87 -3.26 4.28
C ALA A 65 -15.67 -2.22 5.36
N GLN A 66 -14.69 -1.36 5.16
CA GLN A 66 -14.48 -0.17 5.98
C GLN A 66 -14.24 0.99 5.03
N THR A 67 -14.89 2.13 5.29
CA THR A 67 -14.77 3.32 4.46
C THR A 67 -13.84 4.33 5.11
N PHE A 68 -13.18 5.12 4.27
CA PHE A 68 -12.24 6.15 4.69
C PHE A 68 -12.49 7.40 3.89
N THR A 69 -12.39 8.54 4.53
CA THR A 69 -12.41 9.84 3.87
C THR A 69 -11.22 10.63 4.39
N ILE A 70 -10.35 11.07 3.49
CA ILE A 70 -9.15 11.81 3.85
C ILE A 70 -9.12 13.08 3.02
N GLU A 71 -8.94 14.21 3.68
CA GLU A 71 -8.84 15.51 3.02
C GLU A 71 -7.38 15.87 2.78
N GLY A 72 -7.10 16.49 1.66
CA GLY A 72 -5.77 16.96 1.31
C GLY A 72 -5.65 17.21 -0.18
N GLU A 73 -5.07 18.36 -0.54
CA GLU A 73 -4.92 18.74 -1.93
C GLU A 73 -3.58 18.26 -2.51
N ASP A 74 -2.56 18.13 -1.67
CA ASP A 74 -1.23 17.67 -2.08
C ASP A 74 -1.23 16.14 -2.17
N ARG A 75 -0.99 15.64 -3.36
CA ARG A 75 -1.11 14.20 -3.63
C ARG A 75 -0.07 13.36 -2.93
N GLU A 76 1.14 13.87 -2.76
CA GLU A 76 2.18 13.14 -2.00
C GLU A 76 1.79 13.02 -0.54
N LEU A 77 1.36 14.10 0.06
CA LEU A 77 0.90 14.08 1.44
C LEU A 77 -0.37 13.26 1.60
N LEU A 78 -1.25 13.29 0.61
CA LEU A 78 -2.45 12.46 0.62
C LEU A 78 -2.11 10.98 0.62
N LEU A 79 -1.12 10.58 -0.18
CA LEU A 79 -0.64 9.20 -0.20
C LEU A 79 -0.05 8.81 1.15
N PHE A 80 0.74 9.69 1.75
CA PHE A 80 1.27 9.49 3.09
C PHE A 80 0.14 9.29 4.10
N ASP A 81 -0.85 10.18 4.09
CA ASP A 81 -1.97 10.10 5.02
C ASP A 81 -2.81 8.84 4.82
N TRP A 82 -2.98 8.42 3.58
CA TRP A 82 -3.70 7.19 3.25
C TRP A 82 -3.01 5.98 3.87
N LEU A 83 -1.71 5.82 3.62
CA LEU A 83 -0.96 4.69 4.16
C LEU A 83 -0.87 4.75 5.67
N ARG A 84 -0.71 5.93 6.24
CA ARG A 84 -0.68 6.11 7.70
C ARG A 84 -2.02 5.72 8.31
N THR A 85 -3.12 6.11 7.69
CA THR A 85 -4.46 5.76 8.17
C THR A 85 -4.65 4.25 8.17
N LEU A 86 -4.21 3.56 7.12
CA LEU A 86 -4.30 2.11 7.06
C LEU A 86 -3.42 1.45 8.13
N LEU A 87 -2.21 1.95 8.34
CA LEU A 87 -1.33 1.43 9.38
C LEU A 87 -1.93 1.60 10.76
N LEU A 88 -2.48 2.77 11.06
CA LEU A 88 -3.14 3.04 12.34
C LEU A 88 -4.36 2.15 12.53
N THR A 89 -5.12 1.89 11.47
CA THR A 89 -6.27 0.99 11.55
C THR A 89 -5.81 -0.43 11.89
N PHE A 90 -4.71 -0.88 11.30
CA PHE A 90 -4.12 -2.17 11.66
C PHE A 90 -3.67 -2.18 13.13
N ASP A 91 -2.96 -1.16 13.55
CA ASP A 91 -2.40 -1.10 14.91
C ASP A 91 -3.50 -1.00 15.98
N GLU A 92 -4.53 -0.23 15.73
CA GLU A 92 -5.58 0.05 16.71
C GLU A 92 -6.73 -0.93 16.67
N GLN A 93 -7.14 -1.34 15.48
CA GLN A 93 -8.33 -2.17 15.29
C GLN A 93 -7.97 -3.60 14.90
N HIS A 94 -6.71 -3.90 14.64
CA HIS A 94 -6.24 -5.22 14.22
C HIS A 94 -6.93 -5.71 12.94
N ARG A 95 -7.23 -4.78 12.04
CA ARG A 95 -7.84 -5.12 10.76
C ARG A 95 -6.78 -5.21 9.68
N VAL A 96 -6.91 -6.24 8.85
CA VAL A 96 -6.09 -6.45 7.66
C VAL A 96 -6.99 -6.38 6.43
N PHE A 97 -6.45 -5.84 5.34
CA PHE A 97 -7.22 -5.64 4.11
C PHE A 97 -6.50 -6.24 2.92
N SER A 98 -7.26 -6.74 1.95
CA SER A 98 -6.72 -7.31 0.73
C SER A 98 -7.30 -6.69 -0.54
N ARG A 99 -8.32 -5.86 -0.41
CA ARG A 99 -8.98 -5.24 -1.56
C ARG A 99 -9.27 -3.79 -1.24
N PHE A 100 -9.00 -2.92 -2.20
CA PHE A 100 -9.15 -1.48 -2.03
C PHE A 100 -9.83 -0.88 -3.26
N ASP A 101 -10.75 0.02 -3.01
CA ASP A 101 -11.37 0.87 -4.03
C ASP A 101 -11.17 2.31 -3.59
N VAL A 102 -10.39 3.07 -4.34
CA VAL A 102 -10.01 4.42 -3.97
C VAL A 102 -10.44 5.39 -5.06
N GLN A 103 -11.07 6.48 -4.64
CA GLN A 103 -11.45 7.59 -5.52
C GLN A 103 -10.69 8.83 -5.07
N VAL A 104 -9.66 9.19 -5.83
CA VAL A 104 -8.88 10.41 -5.57
C VAL A 104 -9.52 11.55 -6.33
N HIS A 105 -9.71 12.66 -5.66
CA HIS A 105 -10.26 13.88 -6.26
C HIS A 105 -9.39 15.08 -5.85
N SER A 106 -9.77 16.26 -6.30
CA SER A 106 -8.94 17.46 -6.12
C SER A 106 -8.72 17.85 -4.66
N GLN A 107 -9.58 17.42 -3.75
CA GLN A 107 -9.53 17.84 -2.35
C GLN A 107 -9.25 16.69 -1.38
N GLY A 108 -8.97 15.49 -1.88
CA GLY A 108 -8.69 14.35 -1.02
C GLY A 108 -9.05 13.04 -1.67
N LEU A 109 -9.46 12.08 -0.85
CA LEU A 109 -9.91 10.78 -1.35
C LEU A 109 -11.07 10.23 -0.53
N GLN A 110 -11.82 9.36 -1.16
CA GLN A 110 -12.75 8.45 -0.50
C GLN A 110 -12.36 7.04 -0.88
N ALA A 111 -12.37 6.14 0.07
CA ALA A 111 -11.94 4.79 -0.15
C ALA A 111 -12.80 3.79 0.61
N THR A 112 -12.86 2.59 0.06
CA THR A 112 -13.39 1.42 0.76
C THR A 112 -12.33 0.35 0.74
N ALA A 113 -12.08 -0.26 1.87
CA ALA A 113 -11.18 -1.40 2.00
C ALA A 113 -11.95 -2.60 2.53
N TRP A 114 -11.65 -3.77 1.98
CA TRP A 114 -12.29 -5.01 2.40
C TRP A 114 -11.26 -5.93 3.03
N GLY A 115 -11.63 -6.51 4.16
CA GLY A 115 -10.75 -7.40 4.88
C GLY A 115 -11.44 -8.05 6.06
N GLU A 116 -10.66 -8.31 7.09
CA GLU A 116 -11.09 -9.05 8.27
C GLU A 116 -10.19 -8.73 9.45
N LEU A 117 -10.50 -9.27 10.61
CA LEU A 117 -9.60 -9.15 11.76
C LEU A 117 -8.36 -9.99 11.54
N PHE A 118 -7.23 -9.47 11.99
CA PHE A 118 -5.97 -10.19 11.93
C PHE A 118 -6.04 -11.47 12.75
N ASP A 119 -5.68 -12.59 12.13
CA ASP A 119 -5.60 -13.91 12.76
C ASP A 119 -4.18 -14.44 12.55
N PRO A 120 -3.34 -14.44 13.59
CA PRO A 120 -1.92 -14.83 13.44
C PRO A 120 -1.72 -16.28 13.01
N GLN A 121 -2.73 -17.13 13.16
CA GLN A 121 -2.63 -18.52 12.70
C GLN A 121 -2.86 -18.63 11.19
N ARG A 122 -3.59 -17.69 10.61
CA ARG A 122 -3.93 -17.71 9.19
C ARG A 122 -3.21 -16.62 8.40
N HIS A 123 -3.04 -15.44 8.99
CA HIS A 123 -2.39 -14.29 8.36
C HIS A 123 -0.96 -14.17 8.87
N LEU A 124 -0.08 -15.04 8.49
CA LEU A 124 1.29 -15.04 9.03
C LEU A 124 1.91 -13.64 8.95
N PRO A 125 2.47 -13.13 10.07
CA PRO A 125 3.04 -11.79 10.07
C PRO A 125 4.29 -11.70 9.21
N GLY A 126 4.43 -10.58 8.50
CA GLY A 126 5.61 -10.23 7.74
C GLY A 126 6.51 -9.29 8.55
N HIS A 127 6.73 -8.09 8.02
CA HIS A 127 7.51 -7.08 8.73
C HIS A 127 6.64 -6.32 9.71
N GLU A 128 7.24 -5.93 10.83
CA GLU A 128 6.64 -4.92 11.68
C GLU A 128 6.91 -3.57 11.05
N VAL A 129 5.87 -2.86 10.67
CA VAL A 129 5.99 -1.51 10.15
C VAL A 129 5.72 -0.54 11.28
N LYS A 130 6.73 0.25 11.65
CA LYS A 130 6.64 1.17 12.78
C LYS A 130 6.04 2.50 12.37
N ALA A 131 6.33 2.95 11.17
CA ALA A 131 5.86 4.24 10.68
C ALA A 131 5.95 4.34 9.17
N ILE A 132 5.07 5.15 8.58
CA ILE A 132 5.22 5.66 7.23
C ILE A 132 6.08 6.91 7.35
N THR A 133 7.06 7.11 6.47
CA THR A 133 7.95 8.26 6.56
C THR A 133 7.80 9.20 5.36
N TYR A 134 8.26 10.44 5.56
CA TYR A 134 8.37 11.41 4.47
C TYR A 134 9.67 11.28 3.68
N HIS A 135 10.54 10.38 4.09
CA HIS A 135 11.86 10.23 3.52
C HIS A 135 11.77 9.78 2.07
N GLY A 136 12.20 10.62 1.14
CA GLY A 136 12.13 10.28 -0.27
C GLY A 136 10.71 10.07 -0.81
N LEU A 137 9.72 10.58 -0.11
CA LEU A 137 8.32 10.49 -0.56
C LEU A 137 8.19 11.13 -1.93
N LYS A 138 7.58 10.41 -2.86
CA LYS A 138 7.51 10.82 -4.24
C LYS A 138 6.24 10.29 -4.88
N LEU A 139 5.59 11.14 -5.62
CA LEU A 139 4.49 10.77 -6.50
C LEU A 139 4.58 11.66 -7.73
N GLU A 140 4.80 11.06 -8.89
CA GLU A 140 4.96 11.82 -10.11
C GLU A 140 4.22 11.16 -11.27
N GLN A 141 3.82 11.97 -12.23
CA GLN A 141 3.30 11.48 -13.50
C GLN A 141 4.45 11.34 -14.48
N LEU A 142 4.55 10.18 -15.10
CA LEU A 142 5.59 9.88 -16.07
C LEU A 142 5.20 10.39 -17.45
N SER A 143 6.15 10.39 -18.38
CA SER A 143 5.96 10.91 -19.73
C SER A 143 4.89 10.17 -20.52
N ASP A 144 4.64 8.89 -20.18
CA ASP A 144 3.62 8.09 -20.85
C ASP A 144 2.21 8.28 -20.24
N GLY A 145 2.08 9.16 -19.24
CA GLY A 145 0.82 9.43 -18.57
C GLY A 145 0.55 8.56 -17.36
N SER A 146 1.35 7.52 -17.13
CA SER A 146 1.23 6.70 -15.92
C SER A 146 1.81 7.42 -14.71
N PHE A 147 1.61 6.82 -13.53
CA PHE A 147 2.06 7.40 -12.27
C PHE A 147 3.04 6.48 -11.57
N LEU A 148 3.99 7.08 -10.87
CA LEU A 148 4.96 6.38 -10.04
C LEU A 148 4.94 7.00 -8.65
N ALA A 149 4.91 6.15 -7.64
CA ALA A 149 5.06 6.58 -6.25
C ALA A 149 6.14 5.77 -5.55
N GLU A 150 6.85 6.43 -4.65
CA GLU A 150 7.82 5.78 -3.77
C GLU A 150 7.59 6.25 -2.34
N VAL A 151 7.52 5.31 -1.42
CA VAL A 151 7.31 5.58 0.00
C VAL A 151 8.27 4.71 0.80
N ILE A 152 8.95 5.31 1.75
CA ILE A 152 9.83 4.58 2.66
C ILE A 152 9.09 4.36 3.97
N VAL A 153 9.08 3.12 4.43
CA VAL A 153 8.49 2.76 5.72
C VAL A 153 9.58 2.31 6.68
N ASP A 154 9.42 2.69 7.93
CA ASP A 154 10.33 2.30 9.01
C ASP A 154 9.90 0.91 9.52
N ILE A 155 10.85 -0.01 9.54
CA ILE A 155 10.60 -1.39 9.96
C ILE A 155 11.47 -1.78 11.15
#